data_e4c283c0d3953293667dfe8f59398175
#
_entry.id   e4c283c0d3953293667dfe8f59398175
#
_cell.length_a   1.000
_cell.length_b   1.000
_cell.length_c   1.000
_cell.angle_alpha   90.00
_cell.angle_beta   90.00
_cell.angle_gamma   90.00
#
_symmetry.space_group_name_H-M   'P 1'
#
loop_
_entity.id
_entity.type
_entity.pdbx_description
1 polymer ?
#
loop_
_entity_poly.entity_id
_entity_poly.type
_entity_poly.pdbx_seq_one_letter_code
_entity_poly.pdbx_strand_id
1 'polypeptide(L)'
;MAQSGEAPRRGRGAPSQVTAKLTIPFVGEVTGLWEPADAERTAAWQLYFQLATRVTVVPLERDEGLLREALTSLHSLYDITRGILHEHGPAVAPPVGPGRLTFGVLAMVTLNKVLRPLLTVWHPKLTAYEAVRPADQDPVSYERAWPEADELRRQLSATREALHSLARTLQQVAGVGDLIDLPVPRPPQLPPPLPPQPPPHLPPHLPPQLRPDSDNERSDGTPPPLNRGSLLVLAA
;
A
#
# COMPACT_ATOMS: atom_id res chain seq x y z
N MET A 1 -28.19 -49.00 5.27
CA MET A 1 -28.10 -47.53 5.18
C MET A 1 -26.64 -47.17 4.99
N ALA A 2 -26.26 -46.95 3.76
CA ALA A 2 -24.87 -46.58 3.39
C ALA A 2 -24.78 -45.05 3.38
N GLN A 3 -23.93 -44.50 4.25
CA GLN A 3 -23.59 -43.07 4.21
C GLN A 3 -22.56 -42.87 3.11
N SER A 4 -22.96 -42.24 2.04
CA SER A 4 -22.06 -41.75 1.00
C SER A 4 -21.19 -40.62 1.58
N GLY A 5 -19.94 -40.95 1.87
CA GLY A 5 -18.91 -39.99 2.24
C GLY A 5 -18.61 -39.10 1.04
N GLU A 6 -19.06 -37.87 1.10
CA GLU A 6 -18.71 -36.81 0.14
C GLU A 6 -17.21 -36.50 0.30
N ALA A 7 -16.43 -36.89 -0.70
CA ALA A 7 -15.01 -36.59 -0.76
C ALA A 7 -14.80 -35.06 -0.75
N PRO A 8 -13.81 -34.54 0.03
CA PRO A 8 -13.54 -33.11 0.05
C PRO A 8 -13.19 -32.64 -1.37
N ARG A 9 -13.89 -31.60 -1.84
CA ARG A 9 -13.60 -30.92 -3.10
C ARG A 9 -12.15 -30.50 -3.10
N ARG A 10 -11.32 -31.18 -3.90
CA ARG A 10 -9.94 -30.75 -4.17
C ARG A 10 -10.00 -29.32 -4.63
N GLY A 11 -9.37 -28.40 -3.90
CA GLY A 11 -9.14 -27.04 -4.32
C GLY A 11 -8.58 -27.03 -5.74
N ARG A 12 -9.03 -26.10 -6.59
CA ARG A 12 -8.49 -25.95 -7.94
C ARG A 12 -6.98 -25.74 -7.81
N GLY A 13 -6.21 -26.77 -8.13
CA GLY A 13 -4.74 -26.67 -8.16
C GLY A 13 -4.32 -25.58 -9.16
N ALA A 14 -3.12 -25.02 -8.95
CA ALA A 14 -2.55 -24.08 -9.88
C ALA A 14 -2.57 -24.63 -11.32
N PRO A 15 -2.88 -23.82 -12.34
CA PRO A 15 -2.97 -24.27 -13.73
C PRO A 15 -1.62 -24.79 -14.21
N SER A 16 -1.65 -25.84 -15.05
CA SER A 16 -0.43 -26.38 -15.67
C SER A 16 0.17 -25.44 -16.72
N GLN A 17 -0.66 -24.57 -17.31
CA GLN A 17 -0.27 -23.62 -18.34
C GLN A 17 -1.02 -22.31 -18.16
N VAL A 18 -0.34 -21.19 -18.37
CA VAL A 18 -0.88 -19.82 -18.29
C VAL A 18 -0.47 -19.06 -19.54
N THR A 19 -1.39 -18.33 -20.14
CA THR A 19 -1.03 -17.30 -21.11
C THR A 19 -0.58 -16.05 -20.35
N ALA A 20 0.71 -15.79 -20.36
CA ALA A 20 1.29 -14.62 -19.71
C ALA A 20 1.31 -13.43 -20.67
N LYS A 21 0.93 -12.27 -20.13
CA LYS A 21 0.94 -11.00 -20.86
C LYS A 21 1.54 -9.93 -19.94
N LEU A 22 2.55 -9.21 -20.46
CA LEU A 22 3.16 -8.07 -19.79
C LEU A 22 3.16 -6.86 -20.72
N THR A 23 2.48 -5.81 -20.32
CA THR A 23 2.51 -4.53 -21.02
C THR A 23 3.81 -3.78 -20.67
N ILE A 24 4.49 -3.25 -21.67
CA ILE A 24 5.65 -2.38 -21.53
C ILE A 24 5.17 -0.96 -21.83
N PRO A 25 5.16 -0.05 -20.84
CA PRO A 25 4.66 1.31 -21.04
C PRO A 25 5.30 1.98 -22.26
N PHE A 26 4.47 2.57 -23.12
CA PHE A 26 4.86 3.32 -24.33
C PHE A 26 5.59 2.52 -25.42
N VAL A 27 5.78 1.20 -25.26
CA VAL A 27 6.54 0.35 -26.19
C VAL A 27 5.66 -0.72 -26.83
N GLY A 28 4.83 -1.40 -26.04
CA GLY A 28 4.01 -2.52 -26.51
C GLY A 28 3.79 -3.59 -25.46
N GLU A 29 3.73 -4.85 -25.87
CA GLU A 29 3.50 -5.96 -24.95
C GLU A 29 4.34 -7.20 -25.31
N VAL A 30 4.62 -7.99 -24.27
CA VAL A 30 5.19 -9.34 -24.40
C VAL A 30 4.10 -10.33 -24.03
N THR A 31 3.79 -11.25 -24.93
CA THR A 31 2.79 -12.32 -24.71
C THR A 31 3.39 -13.66 -25.05
N GLY A 32 3.08 -14.68 -24.27
CA GLY A 32 3.50 -16.04 -24.53
C GLY A 32 2.87 -17.06 -23.58
N LEU A 33 3.14 -18.32 -23.87
CA LEU A 33 2.71 -19.43 -23.03
C LEU A 33 3.75 -19.70 -21.94
N TRP A 34 3.28 -19.90 -20.73
CA TRP A 34 4.09 -20.24 -19.58
C TRP A 34 3.59 -21.54 -18.95
N GLU A 35 4.46 -22.53 -18.89
CA GLU A 35 4.27 -23.80 -18.18
C GLU A 35 5.16 -23.79 -16.93
N PRO A 36 4.67 -23.26 -15.81
CA PRO A 36 5.52 -22.96 -14.68
C PRO A 36 5.95 -24.23 -13.92
N ALA A 37 7.24 -24.37 -13.67
CA ALA A 37 7.80 -25.32 -12.71
C ALA A 37 7.55 -24.87 -11.26
N ASP A 38 7.75 -25.75 -10.28
CA ASP A 38 7.50 -25.43 -8.88
C ASP A 38 8.34 -24.25 -8.35
N ALA A 39 9.62 -24.16 -8.78
CA ALA A 39 10.47 -23.04 -8.43
C ALA A 39 9.93 -21.72 -8.99
N GLU A 40 9.39 -21.73 -10.22
CA GLU A 40 8.78 -20.56 -10.83
C GLU A 40 7.46 -20.15 -10.14
N ARG A 41 6.68 -21.12 -9.66
CA ARG A 41 5.47 -20.85 -8.87
C ARG A 41 5.80 -20.18 -7.54
N THR A 42 6.87 -20.65 -6.88
CA THR A 42 7.35 -20.06 -5.63
C THR A 42 7.84 -18.63 -5.87
N ALA A 43 8.66 -18.41 -6.88
CA ALA A 43 9.13 -17.08 -7.26
C ALA A 43 7.98 -16.16 -7.68
N ALA A 44 6.99 -16.69 -8.41
CA ALA A 44 5.79 -15.94 -8.78
C ALA A 44 4.97 -15.52 -7.54
N TRP A 45 4.82 -16.39 -6.55
CA TRP A 45 4.20 -16.04 -5.28
C TRP A 45 4.96 -14.92 -4.55
N GLN A 46 6.28 -15.04 -4.43
CA GLN A 46 7.10 -14.03 -3.75
C GLN A 46 6.94 -12.67 -4.40
N LEU A 47 7.03 -12.59 -5.74
CA LEU A 47 6.88 -11.31 -6.45
C LEU A 47 5.43 -10.80 -6.41
N TYR A 48 4.43 -11.68 -6.52
CA TYR A 48 3.03 -11.31 -6.39
C TYR A 48 2.74 -10.67 -5.03
N PHE A 49 3.21 -11.30 -3.95
CA PHE A 49 3.06 -10.77 -2.59
C PHE A 49 3.66 -9.35 -2.47
N GLN A 50 4.85 -9.14 -3.06
CA GLN A 50 5.48 -7.83 -3.05
C GLN A 50 4.67 -6.78 -3.84
N LEU A 51 4.06 -7.16 -4.94
CA LEU A 51 3.19 -6.27 -5.70
C LEU A 51 1.88 -5.97 -4.95
N ALA A 52 1.24 -6.99 -4.40
CA ALA A 52 -0.04 -6.87 -3.71
C ALA A 52 0.02 -5.99 -2.43
N THR A 53 1.20 -5.91 -1.79
CA THR A 53 1.38 -5.15 -0.54
C THR A 53 1.95 -3.75 -0.74
N ARG A 54 2.17 -3.31 -1.99
CA ARG A 54 2.82 -2.02 -2.27
C ARG A 54 1.84 -0.96 -2.77
N VAL A 55 2.09 0.27 -2.35
CA VAL A 55 1.38 1.48 -2.79
C VAL A 55 1.45 1.68 -4.31
N THR A 56 2.49 1.16 -4.98
CA THR A 56 2.65 1.27 -6.44
C THR A 56 1.58 0.57 -7.27
N VAL A 57 0.72 -0.24 -6.65
CA VAL A 57 -0.43 -0.89 -7.28
C VAL A 57 -1.72 -0.08 -7.06
N VAL A 58 -1.71 0.88 -6.13
CA VAL A 58 -2.83 1.79 -5.87
C VAL A 58 -2.72 3.03 -6.76
N PRO A 59 -3.83 3.54 -7.34
CA PRO A 59 -3.80 4.79 -8.07
C PRO A 59 -3.32 5.94 -7.17
N LEU A 60 -2.39 6.75 -7.68
CA LEU A 60 -2.00 8.01 -7.05
C LEU A 60 -2.89 9.11 -7.63
N GLU A 61 -3.90 9.53 -6.87
CA GLU A 61 -4.69 10.70 -7.22
C GLU A 61 -3.83 11.96 -7.19
N ARG A 62 -4.31 13.05 -7.84
CA ARG A 62 -3.50 14.28 -8.04
C ARG A 62 -3.02 14.88 -6.72
N ASP A 63 -3.80 14.69 -5.65
CA ASP A 63 -3.54 15.26 -4.32
C ASP A 63 -3.09 14.19 -3.29
N GLU A 64 -2.86 12.95 -3.72
CA GLU A 64 -2.46 11.85 -2.86
C GLU A 64 -1.02 11.43 -3.08
N GLY A 65 -0.36 11.06 -1.98
CA GLY A 65 0.99 10.51 -1.97
C GLY A 65 2.07 11.46 -2.47
N LEU A 66 3.31 11.06 -2.29
CA LEU A 66 4.50 11.75 -2.78
C LEU A 66 5.12 10.99 -3.94
N LEU A 67 5.53 11.70 -4.99
CA LEU A 67 6.26 11.15 -6.13
C LEU A 67 7.57 10.51 -5.68
N ARG A 68 8.23 11.11 -4.67
CA ARG A 68 9.44 10.56 -4.04
C ARG A 68 9.19 9.18 -3.45
N GLU A 69 8.10 9.00 -2.73
CA GLU A 69 7.75 7.70 -2.14
C GLU A 69 7.42 6.66 -3.20
N ALA A 70 6.69 7.07 -4.25
CA ALA A 70 6.39 6.18 -5.37
C ALA A 70 7.67 5.69 -6.06
N LEU A 71 8.62 6.59 -6.38
CA LEU A 71 9.90 6.22 -6.97
C LEU A 71 10.73 5.32 -6.03
N THR A 72 10.74 5.61 -4.73
CA THR A 72 11.44 4.79 -3.72
C THR A 72 10.84 3.40 -3.63
N SER A 73 9.52 3.29 -3.67
CA SER A 73 8.82 2.01 -3.68
C SER A 73 9.13 1.19 -4.94
N LEU A 74 9.20 1.83 -6.12
CA LEU A 74 9.61 1.16 -7.37
C LEU A 74 11.07 0.74 -7.35
N HIS A 75 11.96 1.53 -6.77
CA HIS A 75 13.37 1.16 -6.59
C HIS A 75 13.50 -0.07 -5.68
N SER A 76 12.79 -0.10 -4.56
CA SER A 76 12.75 -1.27 -3.68
C SER A 76 12.21 -2.51 -4.39
N LEU A 77 11.15 -2.36 -5.24
CA LEU A 77 10.64 -3.47 -6.04
C LEU A 77 11.69 -3.98 -7.02
N TYR A 78 12.49 -3.09 -7.62
CA TYR A 78 13.60 -3.44 -8.49
C TYR A 78 14.61 -4.35 -7.76
N ASP A 79 15.03 -3.96 -6.57
CA ASP A 79 16.02 -4.72 -5.78
C ASP A 79 15.46 -6.06 -5.30
N ILE A 80 14.21 -6.10 -4.85
CA ILE A 80 13.55 -7.33 -4.42
C ILE A 80 13.41 -8.31 -5.60
N THR A 81 13.00 -7.83 -6.78
CA THR A 81 12.87 -8.69 -7.96
C THR A 81 14.22 -9.31 -8.34
N ARG A 82 15.33 -8.54 -8.23
CA ARG A 82 16.68 -9.06 -8.40
C ARG A 82 17.05 -10.10 -7.34
N GLY A 83 16.64 -9.86 -6.09
CA GLY A 83 16.82 -10.81 -4.98
C GLY A 83 16.14 -12.15 -5.25
N ILE A 84 14.90 -12.13 -5.71
CA ILE A 84 14.13 -13.35 -6.07
C ILE A 84 14.86 -14.10 -7.21
N LEU A 85 15.30 -13.41 -8.27
CA LEU A 85 16.05 -14.01 -9.35
C LEU A 85 17.36 -14.64 -8.87
N HIS A 86 18.06 -13.99 -7.95
CA HIS A 86 19.31 -14.49 -7.38
C HIS A 86 19.06 -15.73 -6.50
N GLU A 87 18.02 -15.71 -5.66
CA GLU A 87 17.64 -16.81 -4.75
C GLU A 87 17.33 -18.10 -5.51
N HIS A 88 16.49 -17.99 -6.55
CA HIS A 88 16.04 -19.15 -7.30
C HIS A 88 17.00 -19.58 -8.44
N GLY A 89 17.88 -18.68 -8.84
CA GLY A 89 18.90 -18.94 -9.86
C GLY A 89 18.33 -19.43 -11.20
N PRO A 90 19.03 -20.36 -11.90
CA PRO A 90 18.62 -20.83 -13.22
C PRO A 90 17.29 -21.59 -13.24
N ALA A 91 16.83 -22.09 -12.10
CA ALA A 91 15.57 -22.87 -12.01
C ALA A 91 14.34 -22.07 -12.44
N VAL A 92 14.38 -20.73 -12.35
CA VAL A 92 13.28 -19.86 -12.75
C VAL A 92 13.47 -19.24 -14.15
N ALA A 93 14.53 -19.59 -14.84
CA ALA A 93 14.84 -19.11 -16.19
C ALA A 93 15.35 -20.25 -17.10
N PRO A 94 14.67 -21.41 -17.16
CA PRO A 94 15.11 -22.48 -18.05
C PRO A 94 15.04 -22.01 -19.51
N PRO A 95 15.90 -22.57 -20.38
CA PRO A 95 15.79 -22.33 -21.81
C PRO A 95 14.45 -22.77 -22.34
N VAL A 96 13.76 -21.89 -23.05
CA VAL A 96 12.44 -22.19 -23.65
C VAL A 96 12.41 -21.81 -25.13
N GLY A 97 11.53 -22.47 -25.89
CA GLY A 97 11.36 -22.19 -27.32
C GLY A 97 10.62 -20.86 -27.60
N PRO A 98 10.56 -20.47 -28.86
CA PRO A 98 9.85 -19.25 -29.29
C PRO A 98 8.40 -19.23 -28.81
N GLY A 99 7.90 -18.07 -28.39
CA GLY A 99 6.54 -17.88 -27.90
C GLY A 99 6.28 -18.44 -26.49
N ARG A 100 7.31 -18.97 -25.83
CA ARG A 100 7.23 -19.42 -24.44
C ARG A 100 7.87 -18.43 -23.49
N LEU A 101 7.34 -18.33 -22.29
CA LEU A 101 7.80 -17.44 -21.23
C LEU A 101 8.20 -18.24 -20.00
N THR A 102 9.04 -17.63 -19.18
CA THR A 102 9.44 -18.11 -17.87
C THR A 102 9.34 -16.97 -16.87
N PHE A 103 9.36 -17.27 -15.57
CA PHE A 103 9.47 -16.24 -14.54
C PHE A 103 10.66 -15.32 -14.79
N GLY A 104 11.83 -15.90 -15.10
CA GLY A 104 13.04 -15.12 -15.36
C GLY A 104 12.91 -14.13 -16.51
N VAL A 105 12.28 -14.54 -17.62
CA VAL A 105 12.02 -13.65 -18.76
C VAL A 105 11.11 -12.49 -18.33
N LEU A 106 9.98 -12.78 -17.68
CA LEU A 106 9.04 -11.74 -17.24
C LEU A 106 9.67 -10.79 -16.23
N ALA A 107 10.42 -11.32 -15.25
CA ALA A 107 11.12 -10.51 -14.27
C ALA A 107 12.18 -9.61 -14.93
N MET A 108 12.99 -10.15 -15.86
CA MET A 108 14.01 -9.35 -16.56
C MET A 108 13.40 -8.28 -17.47
N VAL A 109 12.29 -8.56 -18.13
CA VAL A 109 11.54 -7.54 -18.91
C VAL A 109 11.00 -6.47 -17.98
N THR A 110 10.42 -6.83 -16.85
CA THR A 110 9.94 -5.87 -15.84
C THR A 110 11.07 -4.98 -15.35
N LEU A 111 12.21 -5.55 -14.96
CA LEU A 111 13.36 -4.77 -14.50
C LEU A 111 13.90 -3.82 -15.58
N ASN A 112 14.13 -4.33 -16.79
CA ASN A 112 14.88 -3.59 -17.80
C ASN A 112 14.02 -2.72 -18.71
N LYS A 113 12.74 -3.05 -18.89
CA LYS A 113 11.85 -2.35 -19.83
C LYS A 113 10.73 -1.58 -19.16
N VAL A 114 10.38 -1.92 -17.91
CA VAL A 114 9.33 -1.23 -17.17
C VAL A 114 9.93 -0.31 -16.10
N LEU A 115 10.74 -0.85 -15.19
CA LEU A 115 11.23 -0.10 -14.01
C LEU A 115 12.46 0.76 -14.31
N ARG A 116 13.50 0.18 -14.94
CA ARG A 116 14.77 0.88 -15.18
C ARG A 116 14.61 2.19 -15.96
N PRO A 117 13.86 2.26 -17.07
CA PRO A 117 13.74 3.51 -17.83
C PRO A 117 13.16 4.64 -17.00
N LEU A 118 12.11 4.35 -16.21
CA LEU A 118 11.47 5.33 -15.34
C LEU A 118 12.43 5.79 -14.24
N LEU A 119 13.04 4.85 -13.51
CA LEU A 119 13.93 5.17 -12.40
C LEU A 119 15.17 5.94 -12.82
N THR A 120 15.78 5.57 -13.95
CA THR A 120 17.00 6.23 -14.45
C THR A 120 16.77 7.69 -14.83
N VAL A 121 15.58 8.01 -15.32
CA VAL A 121 15.24 9.38 -15.72
C VAL A 121 14.78 10.22 -14.53
N TRP A 122 13.85 9.66 -13.75
CA TRP A 122 13.09 10.48 -12.79
C TRP A 122 13.73 10.60 -11.42
N HIS A 123 14.49 9.59 -10.97
CA HIS A 123 15.17 9.66 -9.68
C HIS A 123 16.14 10.84 -9.60
N PRO A 124 17.08 11.03 -10.56
CA PRO A 124 18.00 12.16 -10.52
C PRO A 124 17.29 13.50 -10.72
N LYS A 125 16.27 13.58 -11.58
CA LYS A 125 15.52 14.83 -11.80
C LYS A 125 14.81 15.30 -10.52
N LEU A 126 14.07 14.41 -9.86
CA LEU A 126 13.38 14.74 -8.63
C LEU A 126 14.37 15.07 -7.51
N THR A 127 15.48 14.32 -7.39
CA THR A 127 16.53 14.61 -6.42
C THR A 127 17.14 16.00 -6.63
N ALA A 128 17.41 16.39 -7.88
CA ALA A 128 17.93 17.72 -8.19
C ALA A 128 16.92 18.83 -7.84
N TYR A 129 15.65 18.62 -8.11
CA TYR A 129 14.60 19.56 -7.75
C TYR A 129 14.47 19.73 -6.23
N GLU A 130 14.44 18.63 -5.49
CA GLU A 130 14.37 18.64 -4.02
C GLU A 130 15.58 19.29 -3.34
N ALA A 131 16.78 19.14 -3.94
CA ALA A 131 18.02 19.69 -3.39
C ALA A 131 18.02 21.22 -3.30
N VAL A 132 17.21 21.91 -4.10
CA VAL A 132 17.11 23.38 -4.08
C VAL A 132 15.87 23.89 -3.35
N ARG A 133 15.15 23.02 -2.65
CA ARG A 133 13.96 23.39 -1.89
C ARG A 133 14.34 24.34 -0.73
N PRO A 134 13.67 25.49 -0.59
CA PRO A 134 13.81 26.35 0.57
C PRO A 134 13.49 25.61 1.89
N ALA A 135 14.24 25.88 2.94
CA ALA A 135 14.10 25.18 4.23
C ALA A 135 12.74 25.41 4.90
N ASP A 136 12.10 26.54 4.63
CA ASP A 136 10.80 26.94 5.15
C ASP A 136 9.62 26.45 4.30
N GLN A 137 9.88 25.84 3.15
CA GLN A 137 8.83 25.33 2.28
C GLN A 137 8.49 23.85 2.59
N ASP A 138 7.20 23.58 2.74
CA ASP A 138 6.67 22.23 2.93
C ASP A 138 7.02 21.32 1.74
N PRO A 139 7.59 20.12 1.99
CA PRO A 139 7.99 19.17 0.94
C PRO A 139 6.85 18.78 0.00
N VAL A 140 5.65 18.57 0.53
CA VAL A 140 4.47 18.14 -0.26
C VAL A 140 4.05 19.24 -1.23
N SER A 141 3.92 20.48 -0.74
CA SER A 141 3.56 21.63 -1.55
C SER A 141 4.64 21.95 -2.58
N TYR A 142 5.91 21.75 -2.22
CA TYR A 142 7.04 21.96 -3.13
C TYR A 142 7.02 20.93 -4.27
N GLU A 143 6.83 19.67 -3.98
CA GLU A 143 6.74 18.60 -5.00
C GLU A 143 5.53 18.82 -5.93
N ARG A 144 4.38 19.24 -5.38
CA ARG A 144 3.18 19.55 -6.19
C ARG A 144 3.40 20.71 -7.17
N ALA A 145 4.24 21.67 -6.81
CA ALA A 145 4.60 22.79 -7.65
C ALA A 145 5.66 22.46 -8.72
N TRP A 146 6.21 21.24 -8.70
CA TRP A 146 7.23 20.82 -9.66
C TRP A 146 6.65 20.80 -11.09
N PRO A 147 7.28 21.53 -12.05
CA PRO A 147 6.75 21.60 -13.42
C PRO A 147 6.63 20.24 -14.14
N GLU A 148 7.45 19.27 -13.76
CA GLU A 148 7.44 17.93 -14.34
C GLU A 148 6.57 16.91 -13.54
N ALA A 149 5.90 17.34 -12.47
CA ALA A 149 5.12 16.44 -11.61
C ALA A 149 4.03 15.69 -12.37
N ASP A 150 3.26 16.37 -13.22
CA ASP A 150 2.16 15.76 -13.99
C ASP A 150 2.68 14.74 -15.01
N GLU A 151 3.85 14.98 -15.61
CA GLU A 151 4.48 14.02 -16.53
C GLU A 151 4.92 12.77 -15.79
N LEU A 152 5.60 12.91 -14.64
CA LEU A 152 5.98 11.76 -13.83
C LEU A 152 4.76 10.98 -13.36
N ARG A 153 3.67 11.64 -12.93
CA ARG A 153 2.42 10.98 -12.55
C ARG A 153 1.84 10.12 -13.68
N ARG A 154 1.83 10.63 -14.90
CA ARG A 154 1.37 9.85 -16.07
C ARG A 154 2.23 8.61 -16.30
N GLN A 155 3.55 8.72 -16.19
CA GLN A 155 4.45 7.58 -16.36
C GLN A 155 4.35 6.57 -15.21
N LEU A 156 4.16 7.04 -13.98
CA LEU A 156 3.86 6.19 -12.84
C LEU A 156 2.55 5.43 -13.03
N SER A 157 1.50 6.08 -13.54
CA SER A 157 0.22 5.42 -13.82
C SER A 157 0.36 4.31 -14.87
N ALA A 158 1.05 4.58 -15.98
CA ALA A 158 1.30 3.56 -17.00
C ALA A 158 2.16 2.39 -16.47
N THR A 159 3.14 2.68 -15.61
CA THR A 159 3.96 1.66 -14.94
C THR A 159 3.10 0.84 -13.98
N ARG A 160 2.22 1.47 -13.21
CA ARG A 160 1.28 0.79 -12.32
C ARG A 160 0.39 -0.21 -13.07
N GLU A 161 -0.16 0.19 -14.21
CA GLU A 161 -1.00 -0.70 -15.05
C GLU A 161 -0.21 -1.93 -15.52
N ALA A 162 1.06 -1.73 -15.92
CA ALA A 162 1.93 -2.83 -16.31
C ALA A 162 2.21 -3.78 -15.14
N LEU A 163 2.50 -3.24 -13.94
CA LEU A 163 2.73 -4.03 -12.73
C LEU A 163 1.47 -4.76 -12.26
N HIS A 164 0.30 -4.14 -12.39
CA HIS A 164 -0.98 -4.78 -12.08
C HIS A 164 -1.29 -5.95 -13.03
N SER A 165 -1.03 -5.78 -14.33
CA SER A 165 -1.15 -6.86 -15.31
C SER A 165 -0.19 -8.02 -14.99
N LEU A 166 1.07 -7.71 -14.63
CA LEU A 166 2.04 -8.70 -14.15
C LEU A 166 1.54 -9.43 -12.91
N ALA A 167 1.05 -8.69 -11.91
CA ALA A 167 0.55 -9.27 -10.67
C ALA A 167 -0.57 -10.30 -10.91
N ARG A 168 -1.52 -10.01 -11.81
CA ARG A 168 -2.56 -10.97 -12.18
C ARG A 168 -2.00 -12.23 -12.83
N THR A 169 -0.99 -12.10 -13.68
CA THR A 169 -0.31 -13.26 -14.27
C THR A 169 0.40 -14.10 -13.19
N LEU A 170 1.13 -13.44 -12.30
CA LEU A 170 1.83 -14.12 -11.19
C LEU A 170 0.87 -14.81 -10.22
N GLN A 171 -0.26 -14.19 -9.91
CA GLN A 171 -1.33 -14.76 -9.12
C GLN A 171 -1.83 -16.10 -9.69
N GLN A 172 -2.12 -16.11 -11.00
CA GLN A 172 -2.57 -17.32 -11.71
C GLN A 172 -1.52 -18.43 -11.66
N VAL A 173 -0.26 -18.08 -11.91
CA VAL A 173 0.89 -19.00 -11.88
C VAL A 173 1.10 -19.57 -10.48
N ALA A 174 1.05 -18.73 -9.44
CA ALA A 174 1.15 -19.16 -8.05
C ALA A 174 -0.06 -19.99 -7.58
N GLY A 175 -1.18 -19.94 -8.30
CA GLY A 175 -2.41 -20.65 -7.93
C GLY A 175 -3.08 -20.14 -6.66
N VAL A 176 -2.95 -18.85 -6.39
CA VAL A 176 -3.49 -18.20 -5.17
C VAL A 176 -4.71 -17.35 -5.47
N GLY A 177 -5.47 -17.00 -4.42
CA GLY A 177 -6.58 -16.06 -4.50
C GLY A 177 -6.12 -14.63 -4.83
N ASP A 178 -7.06 -13.79 -5.23
CA ASP A 178 -6.79 -12.37 -5.46
C ASP A 178 -6.59 -11.67 -4.10
N LEU A 179 -5.40 -11.10 -3.90
CA LEU A 179 -5.04 -10.35 -2.70
C LEU A 179 -4.92 -8.84 -2.96
N ILE A 180 -5.08 -8.41 -4.22
CA ILE A 180 -5.02 -7.00 -4.60
C ILE A 180 -6.42 -6.39 -4.50
N ASP A 181 -7.41 -7.03 -5.12
CA ASP A 181 -8.79 -6.56 -5.18
C ASP A 181 -9.67 -7.22 -4.10
N LEU A 182 -9.12 -7.35 -2.88
CA LEU A 182 -9.91 -7.86 -1.76
C LEU A 182 -11.10 -6.93 -1.49
N PRO A 183 -12.33 -7.46 -1.40
CA PRO A 183 -13.46 -6.66 -0.96
C PRO A 183 -13.21 -6.21 0.48
N VAL A 184 -12.90 -4.94 0.67
CA VAL A 184 -12.83 -4.36 2.02
C VAL A 184 -14.24 -4.38 2.59
N PRO A 185 -14.50 -5.09 3.71
CA PRO A 185 -15.80 -5.01 4.36
C PRO A 185 -16.08 -3.54 4.67
N ARG A 186 -17.16 -3.01 4.11
CA ARG A 186 -17.57 -1.65 4.45
C ARG A 186 -17.76 -1.60 5.97
N PRO A 187 -17.09 -0.67 6.70
CA PRO A 187 -17.29 -0.55 8.14
C PRO A 187 -18.80 -0.45 8.42
N PRO A 188 -19.30 -1.10 9.49
CA PRO A 188 -20.71 -0.98 9.84
C PRO A 188 -21.07 0.49 9.85
N GLN A 189 -22.07 0.87 9.08
CA GLN A 189 -22.56 2.25 9.13
C GLN A 189 -22.99 2.48 10.57
N LEU A 190 -22.30 3.39 11.25
CA LEU A 190 -22.75 3.86 12.56
C LEU A 190 -24.22 4.28 12.40
N PRO A 191 -25.11 3.82 13.28
CA PRO A 191 -26.49 4.28 13.26
C PRO A 191 -26.48 5.82 13.29
N PRO A 192 -27.40 6.47 12.58
CA PRO A 192 -27.46 7.92 12.59
C PRO A 192 -27.48 8.42 14.03
N PRO A 193 -26.84 9.54 14.35
CA PRO A 193 -26.83 10.09 15.69
C PRO A 193 -28.28 10.22 16.17
N LEU A 194 -28.55 9.71 17.37
CA LEU A 194 -29.85 9.82 17.99
C LEU A 194 -30.29 11.30 17.98
N PRO A 195 -31.52 11.58 17.61
CA PRO A 195 -32.02 12.96 17.69
C PRO A 195 -31.75 13.52 19.09
N PRO A 196 -31.42 14.81 19.20
CA PRO A 196 -31.17 15.42 20.50
C PRO A 196 -32.33 15.16 21.42
N GLN A 197 -32.07 14.52 22.56
CA GLN A 197 -33.07 14.30 23.56
C GLN A 197 -33.51 15.66 24.07
N PRO A 198 -34.82 15.89 24.21
CA PRO A 198 -35.32 17.12 24.84
C PRO A 198 -34.73 17.23 26.25
N PRO A 199 -34.39 18.43 26.71
CA PRO A 199 -33.83 18.61 28.03
C PRO A 199 -34.78 18.01 29.07
N PRO A 200 -34.28 17.37 30.14
CA PRO A 200 -35.09 16.82 31.19
C PRO A 200 -36.00 17.94 31.76
N HIS A 201 -37.29 17.69 31.75
CA HIS A 201 -38.25 18.61 32.39
C HIS A 201 -37.86 18.77 33.87
N LEU A 202 -37.34 19.95 34.21
CA LEU A 202 -37.19 20.32 35.63
C LEU A 202 -38.56 20.26 36.28
N PRO A 203 -38.68 19.58 37.43
CA PRO A 203 -39.95 19.61 38.19
C PRO A 203 -40.23 21.06 38.65
N PRO A 204 -41.50 21.45 38.71
CA PRO A 204 -41.88 22.80 39.14
C PRO A 204 -41.43 23.06 40.58
N HIS A 205 -40.88 24.23 40.78
CA HIS A 205 -40.36 24.84 41.98
C HIS A 205 -40.84 24.29 43.33
N LEU A 206 -39.91 23.79 44.16
CA LEU A 206 -40.08 23.70 45.58
C LEU A 206 -40.10 25.12 46.21
N PRO A 207 -40.96 25.39 47.18
CA PRO A 207 -40.99 26.68 47.87
C PRO A 207 -39.70 26.92 48.69
N PRO A 208 -39.34 28.18 48.95
CA PRO A 208 -38.08 28.51 49.64
C PRO A 208 -38.14 28.11 51.12
N GLN A 209 -37.26 27.17 51.49
CA GLN A 209 -37.04 26.87 52.89
C GLN A 209 -36.05 27.91 53.50
N LEU A 210 -36.46 28.40 54.67
CA LEU A 210 -35.82 29.35 55.51
C LEU A 210 -34.32 29.07 55.73
N ARG A 211 -33.52 30.12 55.62
CA ARG A 211 -32.15 30.15 56.08
C ARG A 211 -32.09 30.16 57.61
N PRO A 212 -31.17 29.47 58.27
CA PRO A 212 -30.64 29.89 59.53
C PRO A 212 -29.38 30.72 59.30
N ASP A 213 -29.36 31.89 59.91
CA ASP A 213 -28.19 32.70 60.13
C ASP A 213 -27.19 31.95 61.01
N SER A 214 -25.92 32.07 60.68
CA SER A 214 -24.87 32.22 61.68
C SER A 214 -23.52 32.61 61.05
N ASP A 215 -23.08 33.62 61.61
CA ASP A 215 -21.83 34.35 61.53
C ASP A 215 -20.53 33.51 61.54
N ASN A 216 -19.56 34.16 60.92
CA ASN A 216 -18.18 34.29 61.43
C ASN A 216 -17.21 33.14 61.23
N GLU A 217 -16.21 33.28 60.43
CA GLU A 217 -14.85 33.58 60.87
C GLU A 217 -13.87 33.60 59.67
N ARG A 218 -13.06 34.60 59.73
CA ARG A 218 -11.87 34.80 58.86
C ARG A 218 -10.81 33.78 59.25
N SER A 219 -10.08 33.23 58.27
CA SER A 219 -8.65 33.08 58.42
C SER A 219 -7.94 32.81 57.09
N ASP A 220 -6.86 33.50 56.98
CA ASP A 220 -5.75 33.40 56.04
C ASP A 220 -5.30 31.99 55.65
N GLY A 221 -4.78 31.88 54.44
CA GLY A 221 -4.01 30.67 54.09
C GLY A 221 -3.61 30.55 52.62
N THR A 222 -2.58 31.18 52.28
CA THR A 222 -1.55 30.98 51.26
C THR A 222 -1.69 29.71 50.37
N PRO A 223 -1.56 29.80 49.03
CA PRO A 223 -1.49 28.64 48.14
C PRO A 223 -0.10 27.99 48.16
N PRO A 224 0.00 26.64 48.05
CA PRO A 224 1.27 25.94 47.96
C PRO A 224 1.84 25.94 46.52
N PRO A 225 3.17 25.74 46.38
CA PRO A 225 3.90 25.96 45.15
C PRO A 225 3.82 24.81 44.17
N LEU A 226 3.95 25.19 42.89
CA LEU A 226 4.11 24.31 41.73
C LEU A 226 5.32 23.38 41.86
N ASN A 227 5.11 22.10 41.75
CA ASN A 227 6.18 21.11 41.66
C ASN A 227 6.56 20.89 40.19
N ARG A 228 7.76 21.32 39.85
CA ARG A 228 8.48 20.97 38.60
C ARG A 228 9.24 19.65 38.82
N GLY A 229 9.19 18.80 37.87
CA GLY A 229 10.06 17.62 37.70
C GLY A 229 9.23 16.45 37.12
N SER A 230 9.57 15.82 36.06
CA SER A 230 10.85 15.51 35.47
C SER A 230 10.64 15.13 34.00
N LEU A 231 11.52 15.65 33.16
CA LEU A 231 11.85 15.06 31.85
C LEU A 231 12.40 13.66 32.05
N LEU A 232 11.95 12.72 31.24
CA LEU A 232 12.76 11.54 30.93
C LEU A 232 12.75 11.34 29.43
N VAL A 233 13.89 11.66 28.82
CA VAL A 233 14.33 11.30 27.48
C VAL A 233 14.62 9.82 27.49
N LEU A 234 14.12 9.08 26.53
CA LEU A 234 14.74 7.84 26.11
C LEU A 234 14.82 7.80 24.58
N ALA A 235 16.06 7.96 24.10
CA ALA A 235 16.49 7.64 22.74
C ALA A 235 16.93 6.17 22.72
N ALA A 236 16.50 5.45 21.73
CA ALA A 236 17.23 4.36 21.06
C ALA A 236 16.50 4.05 19.75
#